data_3bedcf153ac714fc672d35e97daa03b9
#
_entry.id   3bedcf153ac714fc672d35e97daa03b9
#
_cell.length_a   1.000
_cell.length_b   1.000
_cell.length_c   1.000
_cell.angle_alpha   90.00
_cell.angle_beta   90.00
_cell.angle_gamma   90.00
#
_symmetry.space_group_name_H-M   'P 1'
#
loop_
_entity.id
_entity.type
_entity.pdbx_description
1 polymer ?
#
loop_
_entity_poly.entity_id
_entity_poly.type
_entity_poly.pdbx_seq_one_letter_code
_entity_poly.pdbx_strand_id
1 'polypeptide(L)'
;KQDESLFEKAFVQYENALIIQPEHADHLGNYGIALSELAKIKQDESLFEKAFVQYENALIIQPEHADHLGNYGSALSELAKIKQDESLFEKAFVQHESALKIQPNKTYNLACYYALIRDSEKSKINLLHAEKHDTLPKNSLKYLKEDTDLDNVRNEPWFTELLERLKAKEEAEKVA
;
A
#
# COMPACT_ATOMS: atom_id res chain seq x y z
N LYS A 1 -15.21 -8.95 14.10
CA LYS A 1 -16.42 -8.19 14.53
C LYS A 1 -16.09 -6.84 15.19
N GLN A 2 -15.06 -6.78 16.07
CA GLN A 2 -14.68 -5.53 16.73
C GLN A 2 -14.03 -4.55 15.73
N ASP A 3 -13.20 -5.08 14.84
CA ASP A 3 -12.52 -4.30 13.79
C ASP A 3 -13.52 -3.74 12.76
N GLU A 4 -14.52 -4.50 12.34
CA GLU A 4 -15.55 -4.04 11.39
C GLU A 4 -16.33 -2.82 11.93
N SER A 5 -16.71 -2.84 13.23
CA SER A 5 -17.39 -1.70 13.86
C SER A 5 -16.55 -0.43 13.91
N LEU A 6 -15.21 -0.54 13.93
CA LEU A 6 -14.31 0.61 13.85
C LEU A 6 -14.29 1.21 12.45
N PHE A 7 -14.30 0.37 11.41
CA PHE A 7 -14.38 0.83 10.01
C PHE A 7 -15.73 1.54 9.74
N GLU A 8 -16.85 0.98 10.21
CA GLU A 8 -18.16 1.62 10.06
C GLU A 8 -18.20 3.02 10.70
N LYS A 9 -17.63 3.15 11.90
CA LYS A 9 -17.52 4.47 12.55
C LYS A 9 -16.60 5.41 11.77
N ALA A 10 -15.49 4.92 11.23
CA ALA A 10 -14.59 5.73 10.41
C ALA A 10 -15.28 6.20 9.13
N PHE A 11 -16.08 5.35 8.48
CA PHE A 11 -16.82 5.71 7.27
C PHE A 11 -17.79 6.87 7.54
N VAL A 12 -18.56 6.80 8.63
CA VAL A 12 -19.46 7.89 9.03
C VAL A 12 -18.70 9.21 9.25
N GLN A 13 -17.49 9.15 9.83
CA GLN A 13 -16.67 10.35 10.02
C GLN A 13 -16.16 10.91 8.69
N TYR A 14 -15.70 10.05 7.75
CA TYR A 14 -15.28 10.51 6.42
C TYR A 14 -16.45 11.08 5.62
N GLU A 15 -17.61 10.44 5.62
CA GLU A 15 -18.81 10.93 4.96
C GLU A 15 -19.24 12.30 5.52
N ASN A 16 -19.27 12.47 6.85
CA ASN A 16 -19.55 13.76 7.47
C ASN A 16 -18.52 14.83 7.12
N ALA A 17 -17.24 14.48 7.09
CA ALA A 17 -16.18 15.41 6.69
C ALA A 17 -16.34 15.86 5.22
N LEU A 18 -16.71 14.94 4.33
CA LEU A 18 -16.94 15.21 2.92
C LEU A 18 -18.24 15.99 2.65
N ILE A 19 -19.24 15.92 3.55
CA ILE A 19 -20.41 16.85 3.49
C ILE A 19 -19.96 18.30 3.71
N ILE A 20 -19.00 18.52 4.61
CA ILE A 20 -18.49 19.85 4.94
C ILE A 20 -17.45 20.34 3.90
N GLN A 21 -16.59 19.44 3.47
CA GLN A 21 -15.49 19.70 2.52
C GLN A 21 -15.45 18.63 1.43
N PRO A 22 -16.33 18.68 0.42
CA PRO A 22 -16.45 17.63 -0.60
C PRO A 22 -15.20 17.51 -1.50
N GLU A 23 -14.42 18.59 -1.63
CA GLU A 23 -13.21 18.64 -2.45
C GLU A 23 -11.93 18.59 -1.59
N HIS A 24 -11.91 17.76 -0.54
CA HIS A 24 -10.71 17.57 0.29
C HIS A 24 -10.02 16.25 -0.08
N ALA A 25 -8.97 16.36 -0.90
CA ALA A 25 -8.26 15.19 -1.45
C ALA A 25 -7.79 14.20 -0.37
N ASP A 26 -7.24 14.69 0.75
CA ASP A 26 -6.78 13.79 1.83
C ASP A 26 -7.93 13.06 2.52
N HIS A 27 -9.10 13.68 2.69
CA HIS A 27 -10.26 12.99 3.24
C HIS A 27 -10.74 11.88 2.30
N LEU A 28 -10.79 12.15 1.00
CA LEU A 28 -11.12 11.17 -0.03
C LEU A 28 -10.10 10.03 -0.05
N GLY A 29 -8.80 10.34 -0.12
CA GLY A 29 -7.74 9.35 -0.13
C GLY A 29 -7.76 8.47 1.13
N ASN A 30 -7.92 9.04 2.32
CA ASN A 30 -8.00 8.30 3.58
C ASN A 30 -9.28 7.45 3.67
N TYR A 31 -10.40 7.91 3.12
CA TYR A 31 -11.61 7.11 2.99
C TYR A 31 -11.39 5.92 2.06
N GLY A 32 -10.70 6.13 0.92
CA GLY A 32 -10.28 5.06 0.03
C GLY A 32 -9.43 4.00 0.74
N ILE A 33 -8.46 4.40 1.59
CA ILE A 33 -7.65 3.47 2.40
C ILE A 33 -8.55 2.65 3.32
N ALA A 34 -9.42 3.29 4.10
CA ALA A 34 -10.28 2.59 5.05
C ALA A 34 -11.23 1.60 4.36
N LEU A 35 -11.78 1.96 3.19
CA LEU A 35 -12.61 1.07 2.37
C LEU A 35 -11.81 -0.12 1.83
N SER A 36 -10.60 0.09 1.31
CA SER A 36 -9.77 -0.98 0.75
C SER A 36 -9.26 -1.94 1.82
N GLU A 37 -8.93 -1.46 3.02
CA GLU A 37 -8.56 -2.33 4.15
C GLU A 37 -9.73 -3.22 4.59
N LEU A 38 -10.95 -2.68 4.71
CA LEU A 38 -12.11 -3.50 5.01
C LEU A 38 -12.45 -4.47 3.88
N ALA A 39 -12.28 -4.03 2.61
CA ALA A 39 -12.45 -4.87 1.43
C ALA A 39 -11.51 -6.07 1.46
N LYS A 40 -10.24 -5.87 1.81
CA LYS A 40 -9.23 -6.92 1.97
C LYS A 40 -9.63 -7.93 3.06
N ILE A 41 -10.08 -7.46 4.22
CA ILE A 41 -10.52 -8.30 5.34
C ILE A 41 -11.73 -9.16 4.95
N LYS A 42 -12.70 -8.55 4.25
CA LYS A 42 -13.96 -9.22 3.85
C LYS A 42 -13.86 -9.95 2.51
N GLN A 43 -12.81 -9.74 1.74
CA GLN A 43 -12.69 -10.14 0.34
C GLN A 43 -13.88 -9.65 -0.50
N ASP A 44 -14.31 -8.40 -0.26
CA ASP A 44 -15.50 -7.80 -0.85
C ASP A 44 -15.12 -6.88 -2.00
N GLU A 45 -15.40 -7.33 -3.23
CA GLU A 45 -15.12 -6.58 -4.46
C GLU A 45 -15.84 -5.23 -4.49
N SER A 46 -17.08 -5.16 -3.96
CA SER A 46 -17.86 -3.92 -4.00
C SER A 46 -17.26 -2.82 -3.12
N LEU A 47 -16.58 -3.18 -2.05
CA LEU A 47 -15.85 -2.23 -1.20
C LEU A 47 -14.57 -1.73 -1.90
N PHE A 48 -13.89 -2.58 -2.68
CA PHE A 48 -12.79 -2.12 -3.52
C PHE A 48 -13.25 -1.12 -4.58
N GLU A 49 -14.37 -1.37 -5.25
CA GLU A 49 -14.94 -0.44 -6.24
C GLU A 49 -15.25 0.92 -5.59
N LYS A 50 -15.83 0.93 -4.39
CA LYS A 50 -16.07 2.16 -3.63
C LYS A 50 -14.75 2.87 -3.28
N ALA A 51 -13.72 2.13 -2.87
CA ALA A 51 -12.40 2.69 -2.60
C ALA A 51 -11.78 3.34 -3.84
N PHE A 52 -11.91 2.70 -5.01
CA PHE A 52 -11.39 3.24 -6.27
C PHE A 52 -12.03 4.59 -6.61
N VAL A 53 -13.35 4.72 -6.45
CA VAL A 53 -14.05 6.01 -6.66
C VAL A 53 -13.47 7.10 -5.74
N GLN A 54 -13.15 6.77 -4.48
CA GLN A 54 -12.57 7.77 -3.57
C GLN A 54 -11.15 8.17 -4.00
N TYR A 55 -10.31 7.21 -4.39
CA TYR A 55 -8.97 7.51 -4.91
C TYR A 55 -9.01 8.32 -6.20
N GLU A 56 -9.89 7.98 -7.14
CA GLU A 56 -10.06 8.72 -8.38
C GLU A 56 -10.50 10.17 -8.12
N ASN A 57 -11.47 10.38 -7.22
CA ASN A 57 -11.89 11.72 -6.82
C ASN A 57 -10.75 12.50 -6.14
N ALA A 58 -9.97 11.87 -5.26
CA ALA A 58 -8.80 12.49 -4.66
C ALA A 58 -7.77 12.91 -5.71
N LEU A 59 -7.51 12.07 -6.71
CA LEU A 59 -6.56 12.32 -7.79
C LEU A 59 -7.08 13.32 -8.84
N ILE A 60 -8.39 13.51 -8.99
CA ILE A 60 -8.95 14.63 -9.78
C ILE A 60 -8.58 15.96 -9.13
N ILE A 61 -8.60 16.03 -7.80
CA ILE A 61 -8.28 17.26 -7.06
C ILE A 61 -6.76 17.46 -6.97
N GLN A 62 -6.01 16.40 -6.69
CA GLN A 62 -4.55 16.40 -6.56
C GLN A 62 -3.91 15.29 -7.42
N PRO A 63 -3.73 15.51 -8.72
CA PRO A 63 -3.22 14.51 -9.66
C PRO A 63 -1.79 14.03 -9.33
N GLU A 64 -0.98 14.88 -8.72
CA GLU A 64 0.41 14.59 -8.35
C GLU A 64 0.56 14.27 -6.87
N HIS A 65 -0.36 13.48 -6.30
CA HIS A 65 -0.27 13.02 -4.92
C HIS A 65 0.25 11.59 -4.86
N ALA A 66 1.56 11.43 -4.63
CA ALA A 66 2.24 10.12 -4.69
C ALA A 66 1.65 9.07 -3.75
N ASP A 67 1.22 9.46 -2.53
CA ASP A 67 0.65 8.50 -1.58
C ASP A 67 -0.74 8.02 -2.03
N HIS A 68 -1.58 8.89 -2.61
CA HIS A 68 -2.87 8.46 -3.16
C HIS A 68 -2.70 7.52 -4.37
N LEU A 69 -1.76 7.83 -5.27
CA LEU A 69 -1.40 6.95 -6.38
C LEU A 69 -0.90 5.58 -5.87
N GLY A 70 0.04 5.58 -4.93
CA GLY A 70 0.59 4.35 -4.35
C GLY A 70 -0.47 3.49 -3.66
N ASN A 71 -1.35 4.09 -2.86
CA ASN A 71 -2.42 3.39 -2.16
C ASN A 71 -3.48 2.86 -3.14
N TYR A 72 -3.81 3.62 -4.19
CA TYR A 72 -4.69 3.14 -5.26
C TYR A 72 -4.08 1.93 -5.98
N GLY A 73 -2.79 2.00 -6.34
CA GLY A 73 -2.08 0.87 -6.93
C GLY A 73 -2.09 -0.37 -6.03
N SER A 74 -1.90 -0.20 -4.72
CA SER A 74 -1.97 -1.30 -3.75
C SER A 74 -3.37 -1.92 -3.66
N ALA A 75 -4.42 -1.10 -3.61
CA ALA A 75 -5.80 -1.59 -3.60
C ALA A 75 -6.18 -2.34 -4.90
N LEU A 76 -5.70 -1.87 -6.06
CA LEU A 76 -5.84 -2.57 -7.35
C LEU A 76 -5.11 -3.92 -7.33
N SER A 77 -3.89 -3.99 -6.77
CA SER A 77 -3.11 -5.22 -6.65
C SER A 77 -3.81 -6.26 -5.77
N GLU A 78 -4.42 -5.83 -4.66
CA GLU A 78 -5.18 -6.72 -3.79
C GLU A 78 -6.42 -7.29 -4.48
N LEU A 79 -7.19 -6.46 -5.19
CA LEU A 79 -8.32 -6.96 -5.96
C LEU A 79 -7.87 -7.89 -7.09
N ALA A 80 -6.76 -7.55 -7.78
CA ALA A 80 -6.17 -8.39 -8.83
C ALA A 80 -5.80 -9.78 -8.30
N LYS A 81 -5.24 -9.86 -7.09
CA LYS A 81 -4.91 -11.11 -6.40
C LYS A 81 -6.17 -11.95 -6.09
N ILE A 82 -7.22 -11.32 -5.59
CA ILE A 82 -8.51 -11.98 -5.28
C ILE A 82 -9.16 -12.54 -6.56
N LYS A 83 -9.18 -11.75 -7.63
CA LYS A 83 -9.82 -12.10 -8.91
C LYS A 83 -8.93 -12.90 -9.85
N GLN A 84 -7.63 -12.97 -9.59
CA GLN A 84 -6.62 -13.49 -10.51
C GLN A 84 -6.66 -12.78 -11.88
N ASP A 85 -6.84 -11.46 -11.86
CA ASP A 85 -7.04 -10.60 -13.03
C ASP A 85 -5.75 -9.83 -13.38
N GLU A 86 -5.10 -10.24 -14.47
CA GLU A 86 -3.87 -9.61 -14.95
C GLU A 86 -4.08 -8.13 -15.34
N SER A 87 -5.27 -7.77 -15.85
CA SER A 87 -5.55 -6.39 -16.25
C SER A 87 -5.57 -5.42 -15.06
N LEU A 88 -5.97 -5.89 -13.88
CA LEU A 88 -5.92 -5.12 -12.65
C LEU A 88 -4.47 -4.96 -12.16
N PHE A 89 -3.61 -5.97 -12.33
CA PHE A 89 -2.17 -5.83 -12.04
C PHE A 89 -1.50 -4.79 -12.95
N GLU A 90 -1.85 -4.74 -14.24
CA GLU A 90 -1.35 -3.70 -15.15
C GLU A 90 -1.79 -2.30 -14.72
N LYS A 91 -3.05 -2.12 -14.33
CA LYS A 91 -3.54 -0.85 -13.79
C LYS A 91 -2.82 -0.45 -12.51
N ALA A 92 -2.60 -1.40 -11.60
CA ALA A 92 -1.83 -1.17 -10.36
C ALA A 92 -0.40 -0.69 -10.66
N PHE A 93 0.27 -1.33 -11.62
CA PHE A 93 1.61 -0.94 -12.06
C PHE A 93 1.68 0.50 -12.54
N VAL A 94 0.72 0.93 -13.37
CA VAL A 94 0.64 2.32 -13.85
C VAL A 94 0.54 3.32 -12.70
N GLN A 95 -0.25 3.01 -11.66
CA GLN A 95 -0.37 3.87 -10.48
C GLN A 95 0.94 3.92 -9.68
N HIS A 96 1.59 2.79 -9.46
CA HIS A 96 2.87 2.74 -8.76
C HIS A 96 3.98 3.49 -9.52
N GLU A 97 4.08 3.33 -10.85
CA GLU A 97 5.02 4.10 -11.65
C GLU A 97 4.75 5.61 -11.59
N SER A 98 3.48 6.01 -11.61
CA SER A 98 3.10 7.42 -11.47
C SER A 98 3.50 7.99 -10.12
N ALA A 99 3.30 7.25 -9.04
CA ALA A 99 3.78 7.61 -7.70
C ALA A 99 5.30 7.79 -7.66
N LEU A 100 6.05 6.90 -8.30
CA LEU A 100 7.52 6.97 -8.33
C LEU A 100 8.07 8.13 -9.16
N LYS A 101 7.35 8.60 -10.19
CA LYS A 101 7.74 9.82 -10.92
C LYS A 101 7.74 11.05 -10.01
N ILE A 102 6.87 11.06 -8.99
CA ILE A 102 6.73 12.14 -8.02
C ILE A 102 7.70 11.94 -6.83
N GLN A 103 7.79 10.71 -6.32
CA GLN A 103 8.63 10.34 -5.18
C GLN A 103 9.52 9.11 -5.52
N PRO A 104 10.63 9.32 -6.23
CA PRO A 104 11.44 8.23 -6.80
C PRO A 104 12.03 7.24 -5.77
N ASN A 105 12.13 7.64 -4.51
CA ASN A 105 12.72 6.81 -3.46
C ASN A 105 11.69 5.95 -2.71
N LYS A 106 10.39 6.19 -2.91
CA LYS A 106 9.30 5.41 -2.25
C LYS A 106 8.94 4.17 -3.05
N THR A 107 9.85 3.21 -3.13
CA THR A 107 9.70 2.02 -3.97
C THR A 107 9.04 0.82 -3.27
N TYR A 108 8.63 0.95 -2.00
CA TYR A 108 8.08 -0.16 -1.22
C TYR A 108 6.84 -0.79 -1.88
N ASN A 109 5.84 0.00 -2.25
CA ASN A 109 4.61 -0.52 -2.87
C ASN A 109 4.88 -1.23 -4.21
N LEU A 110 5.86 -0.72 -4.98
CA LEU A 110 6.28 -1.39 -6.21
C LEU A 110 7.03 -2.70 -5.92
N ALA A 111 7.77 -2.79 -4.81
CA ALA A 111 8.39 -4.03 -4.39
C ALA A 111 7.34 -5.10 -4.04
N CYS A 112 6.27 -4.72 -3.32
CA CYS A 112 5.12 -5.58 -3.03
C CYS A 112 4.42 -6.04 -4.31
N TYR A 113 4.17 -5.11 -5.23
CA TYR A 113 3.62 -5.45 -6.55
C TYR A 113 4.44 -6.53 -7.27
N TYR A 114 5.78 -6.35 -7.34
CA TYR A 114 6.66 -7.33 -7.99
C TYR A 114 6.69 -8.67 -7.24
N ALA A 115 6.60 -8.66 -5.92
CA ALA A 115 6.49 -9.90 -5.16
C ALA A 115 5.18 -10.65 -5.49
N LEU A 116 4.05 -9.93 -5.62
CA LEU A 116 2.75 -10.52 -5.98
C LEU A 116 2.77 -11.19 -7.36
N ILE A 117 3.39 -10.57 -8.36
CA ILE A 117 3.54 -11.15 -9.70
C ILE A 117 4.74 -12.12 -9.82
N ARG A 118 5.39 -12.46 -8.69
CA ARG A 118 6.52 -13.40 -8.57
C ARG A 118 7.79 -12.99 -9.31
N ASP A 119 8.00 -11.69 -9.52
CA ASP A 119 9.27 -11.14 -9.99
C ASP A 119 10.17 -10.80 -8.78
N SER A 120 10.80 -11.86 -8.22
CA SER A 120 11.63 -11.73 -7.01
C SER A 120 12.80 -10.77 -7.18
N GLU A 121 13.40 -10.70 -8.36
CA GLU A 121 14.56 -9.83 -8.61
C GLU A 121 14.15 -8.35 -8.58
N LYS A 122 13.06 -7.97 -9.23
CA LYS A 122 12.57 -6.60 -9.16
C LYS A 122 12.02 -6.24 -7.78
N SER A 123 11.38 -7.17 -7.09
CA SER A 123 10.98 -6.98 -5.69
C SER A 123 12.19 -6.66 -4.81
N LYS A 124 13.26 -7.46 -4.92
CA LYS A 124 14.55 -7.24 -4.24
C LYS A 124 15.13 -5.85 -4.51
N ILE A 125 15.26 -5.49 -5.79
CA ILE A 125 15.82 -4.18 -6.19
C ILE A 125 15.06 -3.05 -5.51
N ASN A 126 13.73 -3.09 -5.53
CA ASN A 126 12.88 -2.04 -4.97
C ASN A 126 12.90 -2.01 -3.43
N LEU A 127 12.94 -3.16 -2.75
CA LEU A 127 13.07 -3.21 -1.29
C LEU A 127 14.42 -2.69 -0.80
N LEU A 128 15.51 -3.09 -1.46
CA LEU A 128 16.85 -2.60 -1.12
C LEU A 128 17.01 -1.11 -1.43
N HIS A 129 16.34 -0.61 -2.47
CA HIS A 129 16.30 0.83 -2.75
C HIS A 129 15.57 1.58 -1.62
N ALA A 130 14.40 1.10 -1.19
CA ALA A 130 13.65 1.69 -0.08
C ALA A 130 14.45 1.65 1.24
N GLU A 131 15.15 0.55 1.55
CA GLU A 131 16.06 0.45 2.69
C GLU A 131 17.15 1.53 2.64
N LYS A 132 17.84 1.63 1.50
CA LYS A 132 18.94 2.58 1.29
C LYS A 132 18.53 4.04 1.48
N HIS A 133 17.30 4.39 1.10
CA HIS A 133 16.78 5.76 1.16
C HIS A 133 15.91 6.05 2.40
N ASP A 134 15.85 5.10 3.34
CA ASP A 134 15.07 5.20 4.59
C ASP A 134 13.57 5.46 4.34
N THR A 135 13.03 4.83 3.29
CA THR A 135 11.62 4.97 2.87
C THR A 135 10.78 3.71 3.10
N LEU A 136 11.32 2.73 3.81
CA LEU A 136 10.56 1.57 4.29
C LEU A 136 9.45 2.02 5.26
N PRO A 137 8.37 1.25 5.42
CA PRO A 137 7.32 1.51 6.40
C PRO A 137 7.88 1.65 7.83
N LYS A 138 7.22 2.43 8.68
CA LYS A 138 7.56 2.51 10.11
C LYS A 138 7.53 1.13 10.75
N ASN A 139 8.43 0.87 11.71
CA ASN A 139 8.62 -0.46 12.31
C ASN A 139 8.91 -1.53 11.25
N SER A 140 9.83 -1.22 10.33
CA SER A 140 10.10 -1.98 9.10
C SER A 140 10.28 -3.47 9.34
N LEU A 141 11.04 -3.85 10.39
CA LEU A 141 11.29 -5.27 10.70
C LEU A 141 9.99 -6.04 10.94
N LYS A 142 9.10 -5.48 11.77
CA LYS A 142 7.80 -6.10 12.06
C LYS A 142 6.92 -6.08 10.81
N TYR A 143 6.84 -4.92 10.16
CA TYR A 143 5.96 -4.70 9.01
C TYR A 143 6.30 -5.66 7.86
N LEU A 144 7.58 -5.77 7.46
CA LEU A 144 7.99 -6.66 6.37
C LEU A 144 7.74 -8.15 6.70
N LYS A 145 7.82 -8.53 7.97
CA LYS A 145 7.51 -9.91 8.40
C LYS A 145 6.03 -10.26 8.29
N GLU A 146 5.15 -9.29 8.50
CA GLU A 146 3.71 -9.49 8.58
C GLU A 146 2.99 -9.18 7.25
N ASP A 147 3.62 -8.44 6.34
CA ASP A 147 3.04 -8.05 5.06
C ASP A 147 2.89 -9.27 4.13
N THR A 148 1.64 -9.64 3.88
CA THR A 148 1.29 -10.80 3.05
C THR A 148 1.63 -10.62 1.58
N ASP A 149 1.82 -9.39 1.09
CA ASP A 149 2.21 -9.12 -0.28
C ASP A 149 3.64 -9.58 -0.58
N LEU A 150 4.46 -9.74 0.47
CA LEU A 150 5.83 -10.22 0.39
C LEU A 150 5.97 -11.74 0.56
N ASP A 151 4.87 -12.50 0.70
CA ASP A 151 4.91 -13.95 0.96
C ASP A 151 5.69 -14.73 -0.12
N ASN A 152 5.60 -14.32 -1.38
CA ASN A 152 6.32 -14.97 -2.48
C ASN A 152 7.85 -14.80 -2.43
N VAL A 153 8.34 -13.80 -1.69
CA VAL A 153 9.78 -13.53 -1.53
C VAL A 153 10.30 -13.80 -0.11
N ARG A 154 9.44 -14.17 0.80
CA ARG A 154 9.73 -14.34 2.23
C ARG A 154 10.83 -15.36 2.52
N ASN A 155 10.94 -16.41 1.70
CA ASN A 155 11.92 -17.49 1.84
C ASN A 155 13.21 -17.25 1.03
N GLU A 156 13.32 -16.11 0.35
CA GLU A 156 14.51 -15.76 -0.40
C GLU A 156 15.69 -15.41 0.53
N PRO A 157 16.90 -15.88 0.25
CA PRO A 157 18.07 -15.59 1.11
C PRO A 157 18.29 -14.08 1.30
N TRP A 158 18.16 -13.28 0.23
CA TRP A 158 18.31 -11.82 0.28
C TRP A 158 17.27 -11.14 1.18
N PHE A 159 16.05 -11.70 1.29
CA PHE A 159 15.02 -11.16 2.17
C PHE A 159 15.36 -11.44 3.64
N THR A 160 15.87 -12.62 3.95
CA THR A 160 16.40 -12.95 5.28
C THR A 160 17.52 -12.00 5.70
N GLU A 161 18.49 -11.75 4.80
CA GLU A 161 19.58 -10.80 5.02
C GLU A 161 19.07 -9.37 5.27
N LEU A 162 18.05 -8.93 4.54
CA LEU A 162 17.40 -7.64 4.77
C LEU A 162 16.80 -7.56 6.19
N LEU A 163 16.07 -8.58 6.61
CA LEU A 163 15.47 -8.62 7.96
C LEU A 163 16.54 -8.62 9.08
N GLU A 164 17.67 -9.29 8.86
CA GLU A 164 18.79 -9.28 9.80
C GLU A 164 19.42 -7.89 9.94
N ARG A 165 19.62 -7.16 8.82
CA ARG A 165 20.11 -5.77 8.86
C ARG A 165 19.13 -4.85 9.58
N LEU A 166 17.84 -4.95 9.32
CA LEU A 166 16.81 -4.14 9.99
C LEU A 166 16.78 -4.44 11.50
N LYS A 167 16.92 -5.71 11.88
CA LYS A 167 17.00 -6.09 13.29
C LYS A 167 18.23 -5.46 13.99
N ALA A 168 19.39 -5.54 13.36
CA ALA A 168 20.62 -4.95 13.89
C ALA A 168 20.49 -3.41 14.04
N LYS A 169 19.84 -2.73 13.08
CA LYS A 169 19.55 -1.28 13.14
C LYS A 169 18.64 -0.95 14.34
N GLU A 170 17.53 -1.68 14.53
CA GLU A 170 16.62 -1.46 15.66
C GLU A 170 17.29 -1.72 17.03
N GLU A 171 18.18 -2.71 17.11
CA GLU A 171 18.94 -2.99 18.34
C GLU A 171 19.95 -1.87 18.65
N ALA A 172 20.62 -1.33 17.64
CA ALA A 172 21.55 -0.21 17.81
C ALA A 172 20.84 1.08 18.25
N GLU A 173 19.65 1.36 17.71
CA GLU A 173 18.85 2.55 18.09
C GLU A 173 18.34 2.50 19.54
N LYS A 174 18.16 1.31 20.12
CA LYS A 174 17.73 1.13 21.52
C LYS A 174 18.86 1.36 22.54
N VAL A 175 20.12 1.32 22.08
CA VAL A 175 21.32 1.46 22.95
C VAL A 175 21.90 2.87 22.89
N ALA A 176 21.51 3.68 21.90
CA ALA A 176 21.93 5.06 21.70
C ALA A 176 21.06 6.04 22.49
#